data_634a5506aaedf216c8bc4a0a12b427aa
#
_entry.id   634a5506aaedf216c8bc4a0a12b427aa
#
_cell.length_a   1.000
_cell.length_b   1.000
_cell.length_c   1.000
_cell.angle_alpha   90.00
_cell.angle_beta   90.00
_cell.angle_gamma   90.00
#
_symmetry.space_group_name_H-M   'P 1'
#
loop_
_entity.id
_entity.type
_entity.pdbx_description
1 polymer ?
#
loop_
_entity_poly.entity_id
_entity_poly.type
_entity_poly.pdbx_seq_one_letter_code
_entity_poly.pdbx_strand_id
1 'polypeptide(L)'
;LFEFGEIGPMLLWFAGIIAIGIVLPRLVAAVRGKRSRLLSKWSFPVAFVVAIIVNGVTTDWYQSIFMNAGVGDSIRGSFIAAFGATVMAVVLGGLCGVALARHPGTWSKVMMALLFLILVTPEIMDAIALAGWFKRIGGPFESDFLGFVPFEMLRLWVGQSLYASAVVTLIVRARLAGIDESLEEAAGDLGAPPRRAFRQITLPLISSALVAGGLLSFTLCLDNTIISTQISGASSTFPVALVSATKSEIKPFWAVGALLLFAVTLAMLAFLANVLRKSGDSSSQIAATLTGS
;
A
#
# COMPACT_ATOMS: atom_id res chain seq x y z
N LEU A 1 1.57 26.48 19.79
CA LEU A 1 0.93 27.79 19.63
C LEU A 1 1.27 28.26 18.22
N PHE A 2 0.35 28.04 17.28
CA PHE A 2 0.44 28.67 15.95
C PHE A 2 0.22 30.16 16.15
N GLU A 3 1.20 30.98 15.81
CA GLU A 3 0.99 32.42 15.73
C GLU A 3 -0.03 32.68 14.60
N PHE A 4 -1.19 33.19 14.95
CA PHE A 4 -2.28 33.53 14.02
C PHE A 4 -1.85 34.46 12.86
N GLY A 5 -0.66 35.04 12.94
CA GLY A 5 -0.07 35.91 11.91
C GLY A 5 0.30 35.20 10.60
N GLU A 6 0.62 33.90 10.62
CA GLU A 6 1.04 33.18 9.40
C GLU A 6 -0.14 32.50 8.67
N ILE A 7 -1.30 32.35 9.30
CA ILE A 7 -2.49 31.74 8.68
C ILE A 7 -3.12 32.65 7.64
N GLY A 8 -3.04 33.97 7.84
CA GLY A 8 -3.60 34.96 6.93
C GLY A 8 -3.02 34.88 5.50
N PRO A 9 -1.69 34.94 5.33
CA PRO A 9 -1.08 34.78 4.02
C PRO A 9 -1.38 33.43 3.36
N MET A 10 -1.44 32.36 4.13
CA MET A 10 -1.75 31.00 3.66
C MET A 10 -3.19 30.90 3.17
N LEU A 11 -4.17 31.47 3.89
CA LEU A 11 -5.58 31.50 3.49
C LEU A 11 -5.79 32.37 2.25
N LEU A 12 -5.12 33.52 2.15
CA LEU A 12 -5.15 34.38 0.97
C LEU A 12 -4.55 33.68 -0.25
N TRP A 13 -3.54 32.87 -0.04
CA TRP A 13 -2.89 32.06 -1.07
C TRP A 13 -3.81 30.95 -1.58
N PHE A 14 -4.48 30.19 -0.69
CA PHE A 14 -5.51 29.22 -1.08
C PHE A 14 -6.71 29.87 -1.76
N ALA A 15 -7.16 31.01 -1.25
CA ALA A 15 -8.24 31.76 -1.88
C ALA A 15 -7.84 32.24 -3.29
N GLY A 16 -6.59 32.68 -3.47
CA GLY A 16 -6.03 33.07 -4.77
C GLY A 16 -6.01 31.91 -5.77
N ILE A 17 -5.56 30.72 -5.36
CA ILE A 17 -5.57 29.51 -6.21
C ILE A 17 -7.00 29.13 -6.62
N ILE A 18 -7.93 29.13 -5.67
CA ILE A 18 -9.35 28.84 -5.91
C ILE A 18 -9.95 29.88 -6.84
N ALA A 19 -9.68 31.15 -6.62
CA ALA A 19 -10.16 32.22 -7.46
C ALA A 19 -9.62 32.13 -8.89
N ILE A 20 -8.33 31.89 -9.08
CA ILE A 20 -7.70 31.68 -10.39
C ILE A 20 -8.27 30.41 -11.05
N GLY A 21 -8.41 29.31 -10.33
CA GLY A 21 -8.97 28.05 -10.84
C GLY A 21 -10.44 28.15 -11.26
N ILE A 22 -11.22 29.06 -10.65
CA ILE A 22 -12.65 29.27 -10.95
C ILE A 22 -12.85 30.41 -11.93
N VAL A 23 -12.13 31.51 -11.78
CA VAL A 23 -12.35 32.75 -12.55
C VAL A 23 -11.68 32.67 -13.93
N LEU A 24 -10.49 32.10 -14.03
CA LEU A 24 -9.75 31.99 -15.29
C LEU A 24 -10.51 31.17 -16.36
N PRO A 25 -11.11 30.01 -16.06
CA PRO A 25 -11.91 29.27 -17.04
C PRO A 25 -13.18 29.99 -17.44
N ARG A 26 -13.80 30.75 -16.52
CA ARG A 26 -14.99 31.54 -16.81
C ARG A 26 -14.69 32.77 -17.71
N LEU A 27 -13.56 33.43 -17.46
CA LEU A 27 -13.09 34.53 -18.30
C LEU A 27 -12.70 34.04 -19.70
N VAL A 28 -11.98 32.93 -19.79
CA VAL A 28 -11.62 32.32 -21.09
C VAL A 28 -12.84 31.81 -21.83
N ALA A 29 -13.85 31.28 -21.12
CA ALA A 29 -15.12 30.87 -21.73
C ALA A 29 -15.94 32.06 -22.25
N ALA A 30 -15.92 33.18 -21.54
CA ALA A 30 -16.60 34.40 -21.92
C ALA A 30 -15.97 35.06 -23.19
N VAL A 31 -14.63 34.96 -23.32
CA VAL A 31 -13.89 35.59 -24.44
C VAL A 31 -13.87 34.71 -25.69
N ARG A 32 -13.91 33.38 -25.59
CA ARG A 32 -13.70 32.48 -26.75
C ARG A 32 -14.88 31.61 -27.18
N GLY A 33 -16.08 31.76 -26.65
CA GLY A 33 -17.27 31.06 -27.14
C GLY A 33 -17.07 29.57 -27.42
N LYS A 34 -17.86 28.71 -26.81
CA LYS A 34 -18.11 27.27 -27.09
C LYS A 34 -16.97 26.24 -27.20
N ARG A 35 -15.68 26.55 -27.17
CA ARG A 35 -14.62 25.52 -27.35
C ARG A 35 -13.76 25.23 -26.09
N SER A 36 -14.26 25.51 -24.92
CA SER A 36 -13.44 25.52 -23.67
C SER A 36 -13.55 24.31 -22.73
N ARG A 37 -14.23 23.22 -23.11
CA ARG A 37 -14.32 22.04 -22.22
C ARG A 37 -12.96 21.38 -21.90
N LEU A 38 -12.02 21.48 -22.84
CA LEU A 38 -10.64 20.97 -22.60
C LEU A 38 -9.84 21.92 -21.70
N LEU A 39 -9.94 23.24 -21.94
CA LEU A 39 -9.26 24.23 -21.09
C LEU A 39 -9.81 24.27 -19.67
N SER A 40 -11.11 24.02 -19.47
CA SER A 40 -11.72 23.92 -18.15
C SER A 40 -11.21 22.71 -17.35
N LYS A 41 -10.90 21.60 -17.99
CA LYS A 41 -10.35 20.41 -17.30
C LYS A 41 -8.91 20.59 -16.84
N TRP A 42 -8.12 21.37 -17.58
CA TRP A 42 -6.69 21.58 -17.31
C TRP A 42 -6.39 22.88 -16.56
N SER A 43 -7.38 23.77 -16.40
CA SER A 43 -7.18 25.07 -15.75
C SER A 43 -6.77 24.95 -14.28
N PHE A 44 -7.37 24.02 -13.53
CA PHE A 44 -7.01 23.81 -12.12
C PHE A 44 -5.59 23.23 -11.95
N PRO A 45 -5.21 22.13 -12.61
CA PRO A 45 -3.84 21.63 -12.51
C PRO A 45 -2.79 22.62 -13.03
N VAL A 46 -3.08 23.36 -14.10
CA VAL A 46 -2.16 24.39 -14.60
C VAL A 46 -2.03 25.56 -13.62
N ALA A 47 -3.15 26.06 -13.06
CA ALA A 47 -3.12 27.11 -12.05
C ALA A 47 -2.38 26.67 -10.79
N PHE A 48 -2.57 25.42 -10.37
CA PHE A 48 -1.87 24.84 -9.24
C PHE A 48 -0.35 24.74 -9.47
N VAL A 49 0.08 24.26 -10.65
CA VAL A 49 1.50 24.19 -11.02
C VAL A 49 2.11 25.60 -11.13
N VAL A 50 1.41 26.55 -11.76
CA VAL A 50 1.87 27.95 -11.86
C VAL A 50 1.99 28.58 -10.47
N ALA A 51 1.03 28.34 -9.58
CA ALA A 51 1.07 28.86 -8.22
C ALA A 51 2.28 28.29 -7.44
N ILE A 52 2.59 27.01 -7.59
CA ILE A 52 3.79 26.38 -7.01
C ILE A 52 5.06 27.05 -7.55
N ILE A 53 5.17 27.25 -8.86
CA ILE A 53 6.35 27.85 -9.48
C ILE A 53 6.54 29.31 -9.06
N VAL A 54 5.45 30.10 -9.01
CA VAL A 54 5.50 31.54 -8.67
C VAL A 54 5.87 31.77 -7.20
N ASN A 55 5.45 30.88 -6.29
CA ASN A 55 5.76 31.01 -4.85
C ASN A 55 7.13 30.47 -4.47
N GLY A 56 7.93 30.02 -5.41
CA GLY A 56 9.28 29.55 -5.19
C GLY A 56 9.29 28.12 -4.62
N VAL A 57 9.62 27.14 -5.45
CA VAL A 57 9.93 25.81 -4.97
C VAL A 57 11.34 25.83 -4.40
N THR A 58 11.46 25.87 -3.09
CA THR A 58 12.74 25.69 -2.43
C THR A 58 13.12 24.23 -2.51
N THR A 59 14.22 23.92 -3.20
CA THR A 59 14.77 22.56 -3.29
C THR A 59 15.59 22.16 -2.05
N ASP A 60 15.83 23.11 -1.16
CA ASP A 60 16.67 22.92 0.04
C ASP A 60 16.13 21.82 0.96
N TRP A 61 14.81 21.71 1.06
CA TRP A 61 14.16 20.67 1.87
C TRP A 61 14.33 19.26 1.29
N TYR A 62 14.48 19.14 -0.04
CA TYR A 62 14.77 17.85 -0.69
C TYR A 62 16.21 17.41 -0.41
N GLN A 63 17.15 18.36 -0.36
CA GLN A 63 18.54 18.06 0.04
C GLN A 63 18.62 17.74 1.53
N SER A 64 17.87 18.45 2.37
CA SER A 64 17.86 18.25 3.81
C SER A 64 17.37 16.87 4.25
N ILE A 65 16.51 16.20 3.47
CA ILE A 65 16.11 14.81 3.76
C ILE A 65 17.31 13.86 3.72
N PHE A 66 18.15 13.99 2.71
CA PHE A 66 19.34 13.14 2.57
C PHE A 66 20.43 13.48 3.59
N MET A 67 20.42 14.70 4.12
CA MET A 67 21.35 15.15 5.18
C MET A 67 20.86 14.78 6.58
N ASN A 68 19.55 14.62 6.79
CA ASN A 68 18.96 14.18 8.06
C ASN A 68 18.93 12.66 8.13
N ALA A 69 19.95 12.05 8.72
CA ALA A 69 20.08 10.59 8.85
C ALA A 69 18.83 9.92 9.42
N GLY A 70 18.16 10.52 10.41
CA GLY A 70 16.96 9.95 11.02
C GLY A 70 15.75 9.81 10.08
N VAL A 71 15.59 10.72 9.11
CA VAL A 71 14.51 10.63 8.12
C VAL A 71 14.86 9.62 7.05
N GLY A 72 16.09 9.64 6.54
CA GLY A 72 16.58 8.67 5.57
C GLY A 72 16.49 7.23 6.10
N ASP A 73 16.92 7.02 7.35
CA ASP A 73 16.84 5.72 8.01
C ASP A 73 15.39 5.25 8.21
N SER A 74 14.49 6.15 8.56
CA SER A 74 13.05 5.83 8.71
C SER A 74 12.41 5.44 7.36
N ILE A 75 12.75 6.14 6.28
CA ILE A 75 12.29 5.80 4.93
C ILE A 75 12.83 4.40 4.54
N ARG A 76 14.14 4.18 4.71
CA ARG A 76 14.75 2.87 4.46
C ARG A 76 14.11 1.77 5.30
N GLY A 77 13.84 2.04 6.58
CA GLY A 77 13.15 1.14 7.49
C GLY A 77 11.76 0.76 6.98
N SER A 78 10.98 1.73 6.47
CA SER A 78 9.67 1.48 5.85
C SER A 78 9.77 0.54 4.65
N PHE A 79 10.72 0.75 3.74
CA PHE A 79 10.89 -0.11 2.57
C PHE A 79 11.29 -1.55 2.95
N ILE A 80 12.21 -1.71 3.91
CA ILE A 80 12.64 -3.03 4.38
C ILE A 80 11.49 -3.75 5.09
N ALA A 81 10.74 -3.03 5.94
CA ALA A 81 9.58 -3.59 6.63
C ALA A 81 8.49 -4.00 5.64
N ALA A 82 8.10 -3.11 4.72
CA ALA A 82 7.09 -3.39 3.71
C ALA A 82 7.48 -4.53 2.77
N PHE A 83 8.74 -4.59 2.34
CA PHE A 83 9.22 -5.67 1.47
C PHE A 83 9.18 -7.03 2.16
N GLY A 84 9.72 -7.12 3.38
CA GLY A 84 9.73 -8.38 4.14
C GLY A 84 8.33 -8.86 4.48
N ALA A 85 7.45 -7.95 4.94
CA ALA A 85 6.05 -8.27 5.21
C ALA A 85 5.31 -8.72 3.94
N THR A 86 5.56 -8.07 2.80
CA THR A 86 4.98 -8.45 1.51
C THR A 86 5.40 -9.83 1.05
N VAL A 87 6.69 -10.16 1.15
CA VAL A 87 7.19 -11.49 0.78
C VAL A 87 6.50 -12.57 1.63
N MET A 88 6.40 -12.35 2.94
CA MET A 88 5.67 -13.26 3.83
C MET A 88 4.19 -13.34 3.46
N ALA A 89 3.54 -12.22 3.20
CA ALA A 89 2.14 -12.16 2.83
C ALA A 89 1.84 -12.88 1.51
N VAL A 90 2.69 -12.73 0.50
CA VAL A 90 2.53 -13.40 -0.80
C VAL A 90 2.72 -14.90 -0.67
N VAL A 91 3.71 -15.34 0.10
CA VAL A 91 3.96 -16.78 0.32
C VAL A 91 2.82 -17.40 1.13
N LEU A 92 2.51 -16.86 2.30
CA LEU A 92 1.48 -17.41 3.18
C LEU A 92 0.08 -17.26 2.56
N GLY A 93 -0.25 -16.07 2.08
CA GLY A 93 -1.54 -15.78 1.48
C GLY A 93 -1.74 -16.51 0.14
N GLY A 94 -0.68 -16.62 -0.68
CA GLY A 94 -0.72 -17.38 -1.91
C GLY A 94 -1.00 -18.87 -1.68
N LEU A 95 -0.27 -19.50 -0.76
CA LEU A 95 -0.48 -20.91 -0.39
C LEU A 95 -1.86 -21.13 0.23
N CYS A 96 -2.27 -20.25 1.15
CA CYS A 96 -3.61 -20.31 1.77
C CYS A 96 -4.71 -20.13 0.72
N GLY A 97 -4.57 -19.18 -0.21
CA GLY A 97 -5.53 -18.95 -1.29
C GLY A 97 -5.72 -20.16 -2.19
N VAL A 98 -4.62 -20.82 -2.57
CA VAL A 98 -4.65 -22.07 -3.36
C VAL A 98 -5.33 -23.18 -2.56
N ALA A 99 -4.95 -23.38 -1.29
CA ALA A 99 -5.54 -24.41 -0.45
C ALA A 99 -7.05 -24.23 -0.26
N LEU A 100 -7.49 -22.99 -0.03
CA LEU A 100 -8.91 -22.67 0.15
C LEU A 100 -9.74 -22.81 -1.15
N ALA A 101 -9.12 -22.60 -2.30
CA ALA A 101 -9.78 -22.78 -3.59
C ALA A 101 -9.93 -24.26 -3.95
N ARG A 102 -8.89 -25.06 -3.73
CA ARG A 102 -8.83 -26.47 -4.17
C ARG A 102 -9.38 -27.48 -3.16
N HIS A 103 -9.55 -27.09 -1.90
CA HIS A 103 -10.07 -27.97 -0.86
C HIS A 103 -11.31 -27.38 -0.20
N PRO A 104 -12.48 -27.39 -0.88
CA PRO A 104 -13.73 -26.94 -0.30
C PRO A 104 -14.16 -27.90 0.83
N GLY A 105 -14.49 -27.34 2.00
CA GLY A 105 -14.90 -28.13 3.15
C GLY A 105 -15.12 -27.28 4.40
N THR A 106 -15.33 -27.92 5.54
CA THR A 106 -15.56 -27.22 6.81
C THR A 106 -14.33 -26.36 7.21
N TRP A 107 -13.11 -26.88 7.00
CA TRP A 107 -11.90 -26.14 7.24
C TRP A 107 -11.76 -24.88 6.40
N SER A 108 -12.13 -24.96 5.12
CA SER A 108 -12.12 -23.79 4.24
C SER A 108 -13.10 -22.71 4.74
N LYS A 109 -14.28 -23.10 5.21
CA LYS A 109 -15.29 -22.19 5.79
C LYS A 109 -14.75 -21.52 7.06
N VAL A 110 -14.15 -22.31 7.98
CA VAL A 110 -13.57 -21.78 9.22
C VAL A 110 -12.42 -20.82 8.91
N MET A 111 -11.51 -21.20 8.02
CA MET A 111 -10.39 -20.33 7.64
C MET A 111 -10.87 -19.04 6.99
N MET A 112 -11.88 -19.11 6.12
CA MET A 112 -12.49 -17.92 5.54
C MET A 112 -13.13 -17.02 6.60
N ALA A 113 -13.81 -17.59 7.59
CA ALA A 113 -14.36 -16.81 8.70
C ALA A 113 -13.27 -16.12 9.51
N LEU A 114 -12.13 -16.80 9.76
CA LEU A 114 -10.99 -16.21 10.45
C LEU A 114 -10.33 -15.09 9.62
N LEU A 115 -10.19 -15.26 8.30
CA LEU A 115 -9.67 -14.22 7.42
C LEU A 115 -10.57 -12.98 7.42
N PHE A 116 -11.89 -13.17 7.35
CA PHE A 116 -12.83 -12.06 7.46
C PHE A 116 -12.79 -11.41 8.85
N LEU A 117 -12.62 -12.22 9.91
CA LEU A 117 -12.47 -11.68 11.27
C LEU A 117 -11.27 -10.73 11.35
N ILE A 118 -10.10 -11.11 10.83
CA ILE A 118 -8.91 -10.24 10.79
C ILE A 118 -9.20 -8.94 10.02
N LEU A 119 -9.90 -9.02 8.88
CA LEU A 119 -10.19 -7.85 8.05
C LEU A 119 -11.22 -6.90 8.67
N VAL A 120 -12.13 -7.42 9.50
CA VAL A 120 -13.19 -6.63 10.17
C VAL A 120 -12.73 -6.12 11.53
N THR A 121 -11.78 -6.81 12.19
CA THR A 121 -11.24 -6.37 13.48
C THR A 121 -10.55 -5.02 13.33
N PRO A 122 -10.79 -4.04 14.22
CA PRO A 122 -10.05 -2.79 14.20
C PRO A 122 -8.55 -3.04 14.34
N GLU A 123 -7.77 -2.51 13.42
CA GLU A 123 -6.31 -2.74 13.31
C GLU A 123 -5.55 -2.45 14.60
N ILE A 124 -6.02 -1.48 15.39
CA ILE A 124 -5.42 -1.14 16.69
C ILE A 124 -5.53 -2.30 17.70
N MET A 125 -6.60 -3.08 17.65
CA MET A 125 -6.79 -4.24 18.52
C MET A 125 -5.79 -5.34 18.18
N ASP A 126 -5.61 -5.60 16.88
CA ASP A 126 -4.62 -6.55 16.38
C ASP A 126 -3.20 -6.10 16.76
N ALA A 127 -2.90 -4.82 16.64
CA ALA A 127 -1.60 -4.26 17.00
C ALA A 127 -1.27 -4.45 18.50
N ILE A 128 -2.23 -4.17 19.39
CA ILE A 128 -2.06 -4.36 20.84
C ILE A 128 -1.91 -5.85 21.19
N ALA A 129 -2.73 -6.71 20.59
CA ALA A 129 -2.65 -8.16 20.80
C ALA A 129 -1.30 -8.71 20.36
N LEU A 130 -0.80 -8.30 19.18
CA LEU A 130 0.50 -8.69 18.66
C LEU A 130 1.66 -8.21 19.55
N ALA A 131 1.61 -6.96 20.02
CA ALA A 131 2.63 -6.44 20.93
C ALA A 131 2.71 -7.26 22.23
N GLY A 132 1.56 -7.62 22.80
CA GLY A 132 1.49 -8.52 23.95
C GLY A 132 1.99 -9.93 23.66
N TRP A 133 1.66 -10.46 22.49
CA TRP A 133 2.06 -11.79 22.07
C TRP A 133 3.57 -11.90 21.82
N PHE A 134 4.19 -10.93 21.15
CA PHE A 134 5.63 -10.89 20.93
C PHE A 134 6.43 -10.85 22.24
N LYS A 135 5.98 -10.07 23.23
CA LYS A 135 6.59 -10.03 24.56
C LYS A 135 6.47 -11.37 25.29
N ARG A 136 5.35 -12.07 25.10
CA ARG A 136 5.10 -13.35 25.81
C ARG A 136 5.92 -14.50 25.22
N ILE A 137 6.11 -14.52 23.90
CA ILE A 137 6.92 -15.55 23.23
C ILE A 137 8.40 -15.30 23.47
N GLY A 138 8.84 -14.04 23.44
CA GLY A 138 10.26 -13.70 23.57
C GLY A 138 11.09 -14.26 22.40
N GLY A 139 12.30 -14.70 22.73
CA GLY A 139 13.19 -15.37 21.77
C GLY A 139 13.53 -14.52 20.54
N PRO A 140 13.19 -14.95 19.31
CA PRO A 140 13.55 -14.22 18.11
C PRO A 140 12.84 -12.85 17.96
N PHE A 141 11.87 -12.57 18.83
CA PHE A 141 11.18 -11.29 18.88
C PHE A 141 11.73 -10.33 19.95
N GLU A 142 12.75 -10.75 20.71
CA GLU A 142 13.44 -9.91 21.72
C GLU A 142 14.96 -9.82 21.48
N SER A 143 15.49 -10.66 20.62
CA SER A 143 16.91 -10.66 20.23
C SER A 143 17.05 -10.78 18.72
N ASP A 144 18.14 -10.29 18.17
CA ASP A 144 18.38 -10.30 16.74
C ASP A 144 18.32 -11.71 16.17
N PHE A 145 17.46 -11.92 15.18
CA PHE A 145 17.23 -13.21 14.55
C PHE A 145 18.44 -13.58 13.68
N LEU A 146 19.06 -14.72 14.00
CA LEU A 146 20.28 -15.19 13.35
C LEU A 146 21.45 -14.18 13.36
N GLY A 147 21.42 -13.18 14.23
CA GLY A 147 22.47 -12.18 14.37
C GLY A 147 22.58 -11.13 13.27
N PHE A 148 21.70 -11.17 12.25
CA PHE A 148 21.71 -10.19 11.13
C PHE A 148 20.37 -9.54 10.84
N VAL A 149 19.25 -10.11 11.34
CA VAL A 149 17.93 -9.50 11.24
C VAL A 149 17.56 -8.88 12.58
N PRO A 150 17.46 -7.55 12.70
CA PRO A 150 17.00 -6.90 13.92
C PRO A 150 15.62 -7.44 14.32
N PHE A 151 15.45 -7.77 15.60
CA PHE A 151 14.19 -8.35 16.10
C PHE A 151 12.98 -7.44 15.86
N GLU A 152 13.19 -6.14 15.85
CA GLU A 152 12.17 -5.16 15.53
C GLU A 152 11.67 -5.29 14.09
N MET A 153 12.56 -5.54 13.12
CA MET A 153 12.18 -5.79 11.74
C MET A 153 11.41 -7.10 11.60
N LEU A 154 11.80 -8.14 12.34
CA LEU A 154 11.05 -9.39 12.33
C LEU A 154 9.63 -9.22 12.88
N ARG A 155 9.46 -8.43 13.95
CA ARG A 155 8.13 -8.07 14.47
C ARG A 155 7.30 -7.35 13.41
N LEU A 156 7.88 -6.37 12.70
CA LEU A 156 7.21 -5.64 11.63
C LEU A 156 6.81 -6.58 10.49
N TRP A 157 7.71 -7.47 10.06
CA TRP A 157 7.41 -8.42 8.99
C TRP A 157 6.25 -9.35 9.36
N VAL A 158 6.30 -9.95 10.54
CA VAL A 158 5.24 -10.86 11.01
C VAL A 158 3.94 -10.09 11.25
N GLY A 159 3.98 -8.98 11.97
CA GLY A 159 2.79 -8.23 12.33
C GLY A 159 2.04 -7.68 11.12
N GLN A 160 2.72 -7.03 10.21
CA GLN A 160 2.09 -6.47 9.00
C GLN A 160 1.66 -7.57 8.02
N SER A 161 2.40 -8.70 7.96
CA SER A 161 2.06 -9.79 7.04
C SER A 161 0.73 -10.48 7.37
N LEU A 162 0.24 -10.43 8.60
CA LEU A 162 -1.02 -11.06 8.98
C LEU A 162 -2.20 -10.48 8.20
N TYR A 163 -2.38 -9.16 8.25
CA TYR A 163 -3.42 -8.48 7.50
C TYR A 163 -3.20 -8.60 5.98
N ALA A 164 -1.97 -8.36 5.54
CA ALA A 164 -1.60 -8.43 4.13
C ALA A 164 -1.80 -9.82 3.53
N SER A 165 -1.52 -10.90 4.28
CA SER A 165 -1.73 -12.27 3.82
C SER A 165 -3.21 -12.61 3.65
N ALA A 166 -4.09 -12.05 4.48
CA ALA A 166 -5.53 -12.21 4.32
C ALA A 166 -6.00 -11.61 2.97
N VAL A 167 -5.52 -10.42 2.63
CA VAL A 167 -5.83 -9.76 1.36
C VAL A 167 -5.31 -10.59 0.18
N VAL A 168 -4.05 -11.04 0.21
CA VAL A 168 -3.49 -11.91 -0.85
C VAL A 168 -4.27 -13.21 -1.00
N THR A 169 -4.67 -13.84 0.12
CA THR A 169 -5.47 -15.07 0.11
C THR A 169 -6.77 -14.89 -0.67
N LEU A 170 -7.49 -13.79 -0.41
CA LEU A 170 -8.75 -13.51 -1.09
C LEU A 170 -8.55 -13.27 -2.60
N ILE A 171 -7.51 -12.53 -2.98
CA ILE A 171 -7.19 -12.24 -4.39
C ILE A 171 -6.84 -13.53 -5.13
N VAL A 172 -5.96 -14.37 -4.56
CA VAL A 172 -5.54 -15.62 -5.19
C VAL A 172 -6.70 -16.61 -5.27
N ARG A 173 -7.51 -16.72 -4.21
CA ARG A 173 -8.69 -17.58 -4.21
C ARG A 173 -9.72 -17.13 -5.26
N ALA A 174 -9.99 -15.83 -5.36
CA ALA A 174 -10.91 -15.30 -6.37
C ALA A 174 -10.41 -15.58 -7.80
N ARG A 175 -9.10 -15.48 -8.04
CA ARG A 175 -8.50 -15.83 -9.33
C ARG A 175 -8.67 -17.30 -9.66
N LEU A 176 -8.40 -18.19 -8.70
CA LEU A 176 -8.53 -19.64 -8.90
C LEU A 176 -9.98 -20.09 -9.11
N ALA A 177 -10.96 -19.42 -8.51
CA ALA A 177 -12.37 -19.71 -8.74
C ALA A 177 -12.81 -19.52 -10.21
N GLY A 178 -12.07 -18.73 -10.99
CA GLY A 178 -12.30 -18.54 -12.43
C GLY A 178 -11.47 -19.45 -13.33
N ILE A 179 -10.67 -20.37 -12.76
CA ILE A 179 -9.81 -21.31 -13.51
C ILE A 179 -10.41 -22.72 -13.44
N ASP A 180 -10.60 -23.35 -14.59
CA ASP A 180 -11.14 -24.69 -14.69
C ASP A 180 -10.18 -25.72 -14.06
N GLU A 181 -10.70 -26.54 -13.13
CA GLU A 181 -9.96 -27.60 -12.44
C GLU A 181 -9.56 -28.72 -13.39
N SER A 182 -10.28 -28.91 -14.49
CA SER A 182 -10.00 -29.92 -15.51
C SER A 182 -8.58 -29.83 -16.08
N LEU A 183 -7.94 -28.66 -16.05
CA LEU A 183 -6.56 -28.48 -16.47
C LEU A 183 -5.56 -29.24 -15.58
N GLU A 184 -5.82 -29.27 -14.28
CA GLU A 184 -4.99 -30.02 -13.31
C GLU A 184 -5.27 -31.52 -13.38
N GLU A 185 -6.53 -31.91 -13.59
CA GLU A 185 -6.96 -33.31 -13.78
C GLU A 185 -6.34 -33.90 -15.05
N ALA A 186 -6.42 -33.19 -16.19
CA ALA A 186 -5.80 -33.60 -17.43
C ALA A 186 -4.28 -33.78 -17.34
N ALA A 187 -3.60 -32.93 -16.57
CA ALA A 187 -2.17 -33.11 -16.29
C ALA A 187 -1.91 -34.39 -15.47
N GLY A 188 -2.78 -34.70 -14.51
CA GLY A 188 -2.73 -35.95 -13.74
C GLY A 188 -2.91 -37.20 -14.62
N ASP A 189 -3.86 -37.17 -15.55
CA ASP A 189 -4.12 -38.26 -16.51
C ASP A 189 -2.92 -38.50 -17.43
N LEU A 190 -2.16 -37.45 -17.76
CA LEU A 190 -0.89 -37.53 -18.49
C LEU A 190 0.29 -37.95 -17.62
N GLY A 191 0.07 -38.32 -16.36
CA GLY A 191 1.11 -38.82 -15.43
C GLY A 191 1.97 -37.72 -14.80
N ALA A 192 1.54 -36.47 -14.84
CA ALA A 192 2.25 -35.40 -14.16
C ALA A 192 2.05 -35.48 -12.63
N PRO A 193 3.14 -35.50 -11.83
CA PRO A 193 3.00 -35.46 -10.37
C PRO A 193 2.43 -34.10 -9.93
N PRO A 194 1.68 -34.02 -8.79
CA PRO A 194 1.00 -32.81 -8.35
C PRO A 194 1.88 -31.57 -8.24
N ARG A 195 3.14 -31.74 -7.83
CA ARG A 195 4.12 -30.62 -7.78
C ARG A 195 4.44 -30.06 -9.16
N ARG A 196 4.44 -30.90 -10.19
CA ARG A 196 4.71 -30.49 -11.57
C ARG A 196 3.49 -29.78 -12.16
N ALA A 197 2.29 -30.32 -11.95
CA ALA A 197 1.03 -29.68 -12.34
C ALA A 197 0.90 -28.30 -11.68
N PHE A 198 1.13 -28.19 -10.38
CA PHE A 198 1.12 -26.91 -9.69
C PHE A 198 2.10 -25.89 -10.29
N ARG A 199 3.36 -26.29 -10.52
CA ARG A 199 4.40 -25.37 -10.99
C ARG A 199 4.23 -24.97 -12.45
N GLN A 200 3.74 -25.88 -13.29
CA GLN A 200 3.63 -25.66 -14.75
C GLN A 200 2.28 -25.14 -15.21
N ILE A 201 1.22 -25.36 -14.44
CA ILE A 201 -0.15 -24.95 -14.78
C ILE A 201 -0.67 -23.92 -13.79
N THR A 202 -0.84 -24.29 -12.51
CA THR A 202 -1.50 -23.45 -11.52
C THR A 202 -0.72 -22.16 -11.24
N LEU A 203 0.58 -22.27 -10.95
CA LEU A 203 1.42 -21.13 -10.60
C LEU A 203 1.50 -20.05 -11.71
N PRO A 204 1.71 -20.39 -13.01
CA PRO A 204 1.63 -19.40 -14.06
C PRO A 204 0.26 -18.72 -14.19
N LEU A 205 -0.82 -19.48 -14.03
CA LEU A 205 -2.19 -18.94 -14.13
C LEU A 205 -2.57 -17.98 -12.99
N ILE A 206 -2.02 -18.17 -11.79
CA ILE A 206 -2.23 -17.28 -10.65
C ILE A 206 -1.13 -16.23 -10.51
N SER A 207 -0.11 -16.23 -11.36
CA SER A 207 1.04 -15.32 -11.23
C SER A 207 0.62 -13.84 -11.25
N SER A 208 -0.34 -13.48 -12.11
CA SER A 208 -0.88 -12.12 -12.16
C SER A 208 -1.57 -11.73 -10.84
N ALA A 209 -2.30 -12.65 -10.22
CA ALA A 209 -2.96 -12.44 -8.94
C ALA A 209 -1.93 -12.33 -7.79
N LEU A 210 -0.86 -13.14 -7.81
CA LEU A 210 0.22 -13.04 -6.84
C LEU A 210 0.97 -11.71 -6.95
N VAL A 211 1.26 -11.24 -8.16
CA VAL A 211 1.89 -9.94 -8.39
C VAL A 211 0.95 -8.82 -7.94
N ALA A 212 -0.33 -8.88 -8.29
CA ALA A 212 -1.33 -7.89 -7.89
C ALA A 212 -1.48 -7.84 -6.36
N GLY A 213 -1.62 -9.01 -5.72
CA GLY A 213 -1.70 -9.13 -4.27
C GLY A 213 -0.43 -8.64 -3.58
N GLY A 214 0.74 -8.95 -4.14
CA GLY A 214 2.03 -8.47 -3.63
C GLY A 214 2.17 -6.95 -3.70
N LEU A 215 1.84 -6.34 -4.84
CA LEU A 215 1.89 -4.89 -4.99
C LEU A 215 0.91 -4.18 -4.03
N LEU A 216 -0.30 -4.71 -3.90
CA LEU A 216 -1.27 -4.17 -2.95
C LEU A 216 -0.79 -4.33 -1.51
N SER A 217 -0.27 -5.51 -1.14
CA SER A 217 0.30 -5.76 0.18
C SER A 217 1.47 -4.83 0.48
N PHE A 218 2.34 -4.58 -0.50
CA PHE A 218 3.47 -3.67 -0.33
C PHE A 218 3.01 -2.24 -0.02
N THR A 219 2.00 -1.74 -0.74
CA THR A 219 1.47 -0.40 -0.48
C THR A 219 0.81 -0.30 0.90
N LEU A 220 0.04 -1.32 1.30
CA LEU A 220 -0.58 -1.40 2.63
C LEU A 220 0.45 -1.44 3.76
N CYS A 221 1.53 -2.23 3.58
CA CYS A 221 2.59 -2.33 4.58
C CYS A 221 3.47 -1.07 4.64
N LEU A 222 3.70 -0.40 3.49
CA LEU A 222 4.53 0.80 3.42
C LEU A 222 3.96 1.97 4.23
N ASP A 223 2.63 2.13 4.20
CA ASP A 223 1.90 3.21 4.89
C ASP A 223 1.35 2.77 6.26
N ASN A 224 1.66 1.56 6.71
CA ASN A 224 1.13 1.05 7.97
C ASN A 224 1.71 1.80 9.16
N THR A 225 0.85 2.58 9.82
CA THR A 225 1.19 3.37 11.00
C THR A 225 0.76 2.68 12.29
N ILE A 226 -0.43 2.06 12.28
CA ILE A 226 -1.10 1.58 13.50
C ILE A 226 -0.35 0.39 14.10
N ILE A 227 -0.13 -0.67 13.30
CA ILE A 227 0.62 -1.84 13.77
C ILE A 227 2.06 -1.43 14.07
N SER A 228 2.70 -0.68 13.16
CA SER A 228 4.09 -0.28 13.30
C SER A 228 4.36 0.50 14.59
N THR A 229 3.48 1.42 14.99
CA THR A 229 3.63 2.20 16.23
C THR A 229 3.68 1.32 17.48
N GLN A 230 2.97 0.20 17.47
CA GLN A 230 2.89 -0.69 18.65
C GLN A 230 4.02 -1.72 18.73
N ILE A 231 4.60 -2.10 17.59
CA ILE A 231 5.54 -3.23 17.52
C ILE A 231 6.95 -2.88 17.02
N SER A 232 7.17 -1.67 16.45
CA SER A 232 8.46 -1.33 15.83
C SER A 232 9.63 -1.17 16.80
N GLY A 233 9.38 -0.95 18.09
CA GLY A 233 10.46 -0.71 19.05
C GLY A 233 11.28 0.53 18.72
N ALA A 234 12.61 0.39 18.67
CA ALA A 234 13.55 1.46 18.31
C ALA A 234 13.67 1.66 16.79
N SER A 235 13.40 0.64 15.98
CA SER A 235 13.40 0.73 14.53
C SER A 235 12.16 1.45 14.05
N SER A 236 12.33 2.73 13.69
CA SER A 236 11.21 3.56 13.26
C SER A 236 10.98 3.43 11.75
N THR A 237 9.73 3.16 11.36
CA THR A 237 9.27 3.37 9.99
C THR A 237 8.92 4.85 9.79
N PHE A 238 8.92 5.33 8.55
CA PHE A 238 8.63 6.74 8.27
C PHE A 238 7.25 7.20 8.80
N PRO A 239 6.14 6.44 8.64
CA PRO A 239 4.86 6.82 9.24
C PRO A 239 4.93 6.98 10.76
N VAL A 240 5.65 6.09 11.46
CA VAL A 240 5.83 6.17 12.93
C VAL A 240 6.68 7.39 13.31
N ALA A 241 7.77 7.64 12.58
CA ALA A 241 8.63 8.79 12.80
C ALA A 241 7.87 10.11 12.55
N LEU A 242 7.04 10.15 11.51
CA LEU A 242 6.18 11.31 11.22
C LEU A 242 5.18 11.57 12.36
N VAL A 243 4.49 10.53 12.85
CA VAL A 243 3.58 10.66 14.02
C VAL A 243 4.33 11.14 15.26
N SER A 244 5.56 10.67 15.46
CA SER A 244 6.39 11.14 16.58
C SER A 244 6.78 12.61 16.42
N ALA A 245 7.07 13.05 15.20
CA ALA A 245 7.39 14.44 14.89
C ALA A 245 6.19 15.39 15.12
N THR A 246 4.95 14.91 14.94
CA THR A 246 3.76 15.73 15.23
C THR A 246 3.62 16.15 16.71
N LYS A 247 4.25 15.40 17.62
CA LYS A 247 4.27 15.70 19.05
C LYS A 247 5.30 16.78 19.43
N SER A 248 6.19 17.12 18.53
CA SER A 248 7.20 18.16 18.67
C SER A 248 6.97 19.23 17.60
N GLU A 249 7.98 19.72 16.94
CA GLU A 249 7.88 20.68 15.84
C GLU A 249 7.92 19.97 14.50
N ILE A 250 6.88 20.16 13.68
CA ILE A 250 6.85 19.59 12.31
C ILE A 250 7.69 20.49 11.40
N LYS A 251 8.84 19.99 10.98
CA LYS A 251 9.70 20.66 9.99
C LYS A 251 9.27 20.32 8.57
N PRO A 252 9.43 21.23 7.59
CA PRO A 252 8.96 21.02 6.21
C PRO A 252 9.52 19.77 5.50
N PHE A 253 10.72 19.30 5.88
CA PHE A 253 11.29 18.10 5.29
C PHE A 253 10.45 16.82 5.53
N TRP A 254 9.63 16.76 6.60
CA TRP A 254 8.69 15.65 6.81
C TRP A 254 7.63 15.58 5.72
N ALA A 255 7.15 16.74 5.25
CA ALA A 255 6.20 16.82 4.15
C ALA A 255 6.81 16.30 2.83
N VAL A 256 8.10 16.59 2.59
CA VAL A 256 8.81 16.07 1.41
C VAL A 256 8.98 14.55 1.49
N GLY A 257 9.29 14.00 2.67
CA GLY A 257 9.34 12.55 2.89
C GLY A 257 7.99 11.88 2.61
N ALA A 258 6.89 12.46 3.12
CA ALA A 258 5.54 11.98 2.85
C ALA A 258 5.20 12.04 1.35
N LEU A 259 5.59 13.11 0.64
CA LEU A 259 5.39 13.25 -0.80
C LEU A 259 6.16 12.17 -1.59
N LEU A 260 7.38 11.85 -1.19
CA LEU A 260 8.18 10.77 -1.81
C LEU A 260 7.50 9.40 -1.65
N LEU A 261 7.05 9.06 -0.44
CA LEU A 261 6.32 7.81 -0.22
C LEU A 261 5.01 7.76 -1.00
N PHE A 262 4.27 8.88 -1.03
CA PHE A 262 3.05 8.99 -1.83
C PHE A 262 3.32 8.79 -3.33
N ALA A 263 4.40 9.38 -3.87
CA ALA A 263 4.80 9.19 -5.26
C ALA A 263 5.13 7.72 -5.56
N VAL A 264 5.82 7.02 -4.63
CA VAL A 264 6.10 5.59 -4.76
C VAL A 264 4.80 4.78 -4.76
N THR A 265 3.87 5.07 -3.85
CA THR A 265 2.56 4.41 -3.80
C THR A 265 1.79 4.58 -5.11
N LEU A 266 1.74 5.81 -5.65
CA LEU A 266 1.11 6.07 -6.94
C LEU A 266 1.79 5.32 -8.10
N ALA A 267 3.12 5.27 -8.12
CA ALA A 267 3.87 4.52 -9.12
C ALA A 267 3.56 3.02 -9.06
N MET A 268 3.47 2.46 -7.83
CA MET A 268 3.10 1.06 -7.62
C MET A 268 1.68 0.77 -8.08
N LEU A 269 0.72 1.63 -7.76
CA LEU A 269 -0.67 1.50 -8.22
C LEU A 269 -0.79 1.61 -9.74
N ALA A 270 -0.05 2.53 -10.38
CA ALA A 270 0.01 2.64 -11.83
C ALA A 270 0.62 1.38 -12.47
N PHE A 271 1.67 0.84 -11.86
CA PHE A 271 2.27 -0.42 -12.29
C PHE A 271 1.30 -1.59 -12.15
N LEU A 272 0.60 -1.68 -11.01
CA LEU A 272 -0.47 -2.67 -10.78
C LEU A 272 -1.54 -2.59 -11.86
N ALA A 273 -2.05 -1.40 -12.16
CA ALA A 273 -3.04 -1.20 -13.21
C ALA A 273 -2.54 -1.68 -14.59
N ASN A 274 -1.26 -1.46 -14.90
CA ASN A 274 -0.65 -1.93 -16.14
C ASN A 274 -0.51 -3.47 -16.18
N VAL A 275 -0.15 -4.10 -15.06
CA VAL A 275 -0.06 -5.57 -14.95
C VAL A 275 -1.44 -6.19 -15.17
N LEU A 276 -2.48 -5.67 -14.51
CA LEU A 276 -3.85 -6.18 -14.63
C LEU A 276 -4.40 -6.01 -16.07
N ARG A 277 -4.14 -4.89 -16.72
CA ARG A 277 -4.51 -4.67 -18.13
C ARG A 277 -3.86 -5.68 -19.08
N LYS A 278 -2.59 -6.01 -18.86
CA LYS A 278 -1.86 -6.98 -19.69
C LYS A 278 -2.31 -8.42 -19.44
N SER A 279 -2.84 -8.73 -18.26
CA SER A 279 -3.33 -10.07 -17.90
C SER A 279 -4.72 -10.39 -18.48
N GLY A 280 -5.31 -9.49 -19.28
CA GLY A 280 -6.60 -9.71 -19.93
C GLY A 280 -7.81 -9.58 -19.00
N ASP A 281 -7.60 -9.23 -17.74
CA ASP A 281 -8.68 -8.91 -16.83
C ASP A 281 -9.24 -7.54 -17.23
N SER A 282 -10.35 -7.54 -17.95
CA SER A 282 -10.99 -6.30 -18.39
C SER A 282 -11.38 -5.47 -17.16
N SER A 283 -11.13 -4.17 -17.22
CA SER A 283 -11.45 -3.22 -16.16
C SER A 283 -12.93 -3.27 -15.72
N SER A 284 -13.81 -3.80 -16.57
CA SER A 284 -15.20 -4.06 -16.27
C SER A 284 -15.43 -5.20 -15.26
N GLN A 285 -14.59 -6.23 -15.26
CA GLN A 285 -14.69 -7.32 -14.27
C GLN A 285 -14.20 -6.89 -12.89
N ILE A 286 -13.16 -6.05 -12.86
CA ILE A 286 -12.64 -5.48 -11.61
C ILE A 286 -13.67 -4.50 -11.00
N ALA A 287 -14.30 -3.68 -11.81
CA ALA A 287 -15.37 -2.79 -11.37
C ALA A 287 -16.58 -3.57 -10.86
N ALA A 288 -16.98 -4.64 -11.53
CA ALA A 288 -18.09 -5.50 -11.12
C ALA A 288 -17.83 -6.22 -9.79
N THR A 289 -16.59 -6.69 -9.56
CA THR A 289 -16.23 -7.30 -8.27
C THR A 289 -16.17 -6.29 -7.12
N LEU A 290 -15.84 -5.03 -7.39
CA LEU A 290 -15.82 -3.96 -6.39
C LEU A 290 -17.18 -3.34 -6.13
N THR A 291 -18.11 -3.39 -7.09
CA THR A 291 -19.46 -2.80 -6.97
C THR A 291 -20.55 -3.82 -6.59
N GLY A 292 -20.23 -5.12 -6.54
CA GLY A 292 -21.17 -6.15 -6.08
C GLY A 292 -22.40 -6.33 -6.99
N SER A 293 -22.31 -5.96 -8.27
CA SER A 293 -23.39 -6.12 -9.27
C SER A 293 -23.19 -7.35 -10.13
#